data_e7d3c72a17b5a3af0e188ba6ecbd2a7c
#
_entry.id   e7d3c72a17b5a3af0e188ba6ecbd2a7c
#
_cell.length_a   1.000
_cell.length_b   1.000
_cell.length_c   1.000
_cell.angle_alpha   90.00
_cell.angle_beta   90.00
_cell.angle_gamma   90.00
#
_symmetry.space_group_name_H-M   'P 1'
#
loop_
_entity.id
_entity.type
_entity.pdbx_description
1 polymer ?
#
loop_
_entity_poly.entity_id
_entity_poly.type
_entity_poly.pdbx_seq_one_letter_code
_entity_poly.pdbx_strand_id
1 'polypeptide(L)' 'MTIQELIDALQKYPKDALVELNCEEYTAYNFLVDSWYYSESDDILTIFAEGVS' A
#
# COMPACT_ATOMS: atom_id res chain seq x y z
N MET A 1 4.45 -7.35 7.07
CA MET A 1 4.26 -6.02 7.70
C MET A 1 3.28 -6.13 8.86
N THR A 2 3.58 -5.51 9.97
CA THR A 2 2.68 -5.48 11.13
C THR A 2 1.75 -4.26 11.04
N ILE A 3 0.71 -4.28 11.88
CA ILE A 3 -0.20 -3.13 11.97
C ILE A 3 0.56 -1.87 12.38
N GLN A 4 1.47 -1.99 13.35
CA GLN A 4 2.24 -0.84 13.83
C GLN A 4 3.14 -0.28 12.72
N GLU A 5 3.76 -1.14 11.93
CA GLU A 5 4.58 -0.71 10.80
C GLU A 5 3.74 0.05 9.77
N LEU A 6 2.52 -0.42 9.51
CA LEU A 6 1.62 0.25 8.58
C LEU A 6 1.18 1.62 9.11
N ILE A 7 0.82 1.70 10.39
CA ILE A 7 0.45 2.96 11.01
C ILE A 7 1.59 3.98 10.90
N ASP A 8 2.81 3.56 11.24
CA ASP A 8 3.98 4.43 11.20
C ASP A 8 4.25 4.92 9.78
N ALA A 9 4.10 4.05 8.79
CA ALA A 9 4.31 4.42 7.40
C ALA A 9 3.27 5.44 6.94
N LEU A 10 2.00 5.21 7.25
CA LEU A 10 0.90 6.07 6.79
C LEU A 10 0.94 7.45 7.43
N GLN A 11 1.45 7.58 8.64
CA GLN A 11 1.52 8.87 9.33
C GLN A 11 2.47 9.87 8.66
N LYS A 12 3.33 9.40 7.77
CA LYS A 12 4.28 10.26 7.06
C LYS A 12 3.65 11.02 5.89
N TYR A 13 2.42 10.69 5.53
CA TYR A 13 1.77 11.24 4.34
C TYR A 13 0.54 12.06 4.71
N PRO A 14 0.07 12.96 3.80
CA PRO A 14 -1.14 13.73 4.06
C PRO A 14 -2.34 12.82 4.30
N LYS A 15 -3.16 13.18 5.29
CA LYS A 15 -4.27 12.31 5.70
C LYS A 15 -5.42 12.28 4.70
N ASP A 16 -5.50 13.27 3.83
CA ASP A 16 -6.53 13.35 2.79
C ASP A 16 -6.05 12.83 1.44
N ALA A 17 -4.81 12.32 1.37
CA ALA A 17 -4.33 11.66 0.17
C ALA A 17 -5.13 10.40 -0.11
N LEU A 18 -5.35 10.11 -1.38
CA LEU A 18 -6.05 8.90 -1.79
C LEU A 18 -5.13 7.68 -1.69
N VAL A 19 -5.71 6.53 -1.42
CA VAL A 19 -4.97 5.26 -1.36
C VAL A 19 -5.38 4.40 -2.55
N GLU A 20 -4.37 3.90 -3.27
CA GLU A 20 -4.56 3.03 -4.42
C GLU A 20 -3.86 1.71 -4.14
N LEU A 21 -4.49 0.61 -4.51
CA LEU A 21 -3.90 -0.73 -4.38
C LEU A 21 -3.48 -1.23 -5.75
N ASN A 22 -2.28 -1.78 -5.82
CA ASN A 22 -1.76 -2.39 -7.04
C ASN A 22 -1.35 -3.82 -6.72
N CYS A 23 -2.00 -4.78 -7.38
CA CYS A 23 -1.73 -6.21 -7.21
C CYS A 23 -1.75 -6.88 -8.57
N GLU A 24 -0.66 -7.60 -8.89
CA GLU A 24 -0.51 -8.25 -10.19
C GLU A 24 -0.84 -9.75 -10.15
N GLU A 25 -1.11 -10.30 -8.99
CA GLU A 25 -1.32 -11.73 -8.80
C GLU A 25 -2.82 -12.05 -8.77
N TYR A 26 -3.33 -12.69 -9.80
CA TYR A 26 -4.77 -12.96 -9.93
C TYR A 26 -5.23 -14.27 -9.31
N THR A 27 -4.31 -15.17 -8.99
CA THR A 27 -4.65 -16.51 -8.49
C THR A 27 -4.43 -16.68 -6.99
N ALA A 28 -3.90 -15.67 -6.32
CA ALA A 28 -3.64 -15.75 -4.90
C ALA A 28 -4.91 -15.49 -4.10
N TYR A 29 -5.02 -16.15 -2.96
CA TYR A 29 -6.15 -15.95 -2.04
C TYR A 29 -5.90 -14.86 -1.01
N ASN A 30 -4.64 -14.60 -0.70
CA ASN A 30 -4.25 -13.59 0.27
C ASN A 30 -3.16 -12.70 -0.31
N PHE A 31 -3.10 -11.47 0.18
CA PHE A 31 -2.10 -10.51 -0.28
C PHE A 31 -1.42 -9.86 0.91
N LEU A 32 -0.11 -9.75 0.85
CA LEU A 32 0.68 -9.05 1.84
C LEU A 32 1.26 -7.77 1.24
N VAL A 33 1.36 -6.73 2.04
CA VAL A 33 1.96 -5.48 1.58
C VAL A 33 3.45 -5.70 1.34
N ASP A 34 3.88 -5.41 0.11
CA ASP A 34 5.28 -5.52 -0.30
C ASP A 34 6.00 -4.18 -0.17
N SER A 35 5.42 -3.14 -0.75
CA SER A 35 6.00 -1.80 -0.75
C SER A 35 4.91 -0.76 -0.99
N TRP A 36 5.30 0.50 -0.95
CA TRP A 36 4.38 1.60 -1.28
C TRP A 36 5.16 2.76 -1.88
N TYR A 37 4.44 3.60 -2.59
CA TYR A 37 5.00 4.81 -3.19
C TYR A 37 3.99 5.94 -3.11
N TYR A 38 4.43 7.10 -2.64
CA TYR A 38 3.58 8.28 -2.59
C TYR A 38 3.96 9.24 -3.73
N SER A 39 2.95 9.61 -4.53
CA SER A 39 3.11 10.59 -5.60
C SER A 39 2.61 11.94 -5.11
N GLU A 40 3.52 12.89 -4.91
CA GLU A 40 3.17 14.22 -4.46
C GLU A 40 2.33 14.98 -5.49
N SER A 41 2.61 14.76 -6.78
CA SER A 41 1.90 15.46 -7.84
C SER A 41 0.44 15.04 -7.95
N ASP A 42 0.15 13.78 -7.67
CA ASP A 42 -1.20 13.22 -7.76
C ASP A 42 -1.90 13.15 -6.39
N ASP A 43 -1.14 13.29 -5.31
CA ASP A 43 -1.61 13.12 -3.93
C ASP A 43 -2.23 11.74 -3.73
N ILE A 44 -1.54 10.72 -4.23
CA ILE A 44 -1.97 9.33 -4.17
C ILE A 44 -0.87 8.47 -3.58
N LEU A 45 -1.22 7.68 -2.58
CA LEU A 45 -0.35 6.64 -2.04
C LEU A 45 -0.72 5.32 -2.69
N THR A 46 0.20 4.74 -3.44
CA THR A 46 0.02 3.43 -4.07
C THR A 46 0.67 2.36 -3.21
N ILE A 47 -0.12 1.38 -2.79
CA ILE A 47 0.36 0.23 -2.02
C ILE A 47 0.48 -0.95 -2.98
N PHE A 48 1.67 -1.55 -3.02
CA PHE A 48 1.93 -2.72 -3.84
C PHE A 48 1.81 -3.96 -2.96
N ALA A 49 0.97 -4.88 -3.39
CA ALA A 49 0.71 -6.12 -2.66
C ALA A 49 1.23 -7.31 -3.44
N GLU A 50 1.80 -8.27 -2.72
CA GLU A 50 2.28 -9.52 -3.27
C GLU A 50 1.30 -10.63 -2.92
N GLY A 51 0.93 -11.44 -3.92
CA GLY A 51 0.02 -12.55 -3.71
C GLY A 51 0.68 -13.69 -2.97
N VAL A 52 -0.08 -14.26 -2.02
CA VAL A 52 0.35 -15.42 -1.24
C VAL A 52 -0.74 -16.48 -1.36
N SER A 53 -0.38 -17.65 -1.82
CA SER A 53 -1.34 -18.75 -2.01
C SER A 53 -1.15 -19.88 -0.99
#